data_e282964a7da494f10057768833856e7e
#
_entry.id   e282964a7da494f10057768833856e7e
#
_cell.length_a   1.000
_cell.length_b   1.000
_cell.length_c   1.000
_cell.angle_alpha   90.00
_cell.angle_beta   90.00
_cell.angle_gamma   90.00
#
_symmetry.space_group_name_H-M   'P 1'
#
loop_
_entity.id
_entity.type
_entity.pdbx_description
1 polymer ?
#
loop_
_entity_poly.entity_id
_entity_poly.type
_entity_poly.pdbx_seq_one_letter_code
_entity_poly.pdbx_strand_id
1 'polypeptide(L)'
;MKNTLILTLDYINDIVNPKGKIAHYADRITDYQVIENANKVLAWARDKQMPIAHVKVGFSPNYMECPKSSPMFSKTAEFGALQLDSWGCDFDERLNVENDDFIIVKHRVSAFYNTDLESLLRAQKIEKIILLGVATNYAVDHSARDAHDRDYQVIVISDACQAQNDDAHANSLSSIGRFCELINTTNLVL
;
A
#
# COMPACT_ATOMS: atom_id res chain seq x y z
N MET A 1 -20.13 1.84 -8.35
CA MET A 1 -18.87 2.27 -8.99
C MET A 1 -18.31 1.08 -9.78
N LYS A 2 -18.73 1.00 -11.05
CA LYS A 2 -18.22 -0.04 -11.94
C LYS A 2 -16.73 0.21 -12.21
N ASN A 3 -15.96 -0.84 -12.41
CA ASN A 3 -14.56 -0.79 -12.84
C ASN A 3 -13.62 -0.08 -11.84
N THR A 4 -13.87 -0.19 -10.53
CA THR A 4 -13.02 0.38 -9.47
C THR A 4 -12.44 -0.74 -8.61
N LEU A 5 -11.14 -0.63 -8.26
CA LEU A 5 -10.45 -1.55 -7.35
C LEU A 5 -9.87 -0.77 -6.16
N ILE A 6 -9.94 -1.35 -4.98
CA ILE A 6 -9.23 -0.86 -3.81
C ILE A 6 -7.85 -1.51 -3.77
N LEU A 7 -6.79 -0.70 -3.66
CA LEU A 7 -5.42 -1.16 -3.60
C LEU A 7 -4.76 -0.69 -2.31
N THR A 8 -4.51 -1.63 -1.40
CA THR A 8 -3.78 -1.32 -0.16
C THR A 8 -2.29 -1.65 -0.33
N LEU A 9 -1.43 -0.84 0.26
CA LEU A 9 0.03 -0.98 0.14
C LEU A 9 0.70 -1.14 1.50
N ASP A 10 1.39 -2.26 1.66
CA ASP A 10 2.42 -2.51 2.68
C ASP A 10 1.97 -2.35 4.15
N TYR A 11 0.71 -2.62 4.48
CA TYR A 11 0.25 -2.72 5.87
C TYR A 11 0.70 -4.05 6.50
N ILE A 12 2.01 -4.31 6.49
CA ILE A 12 2.63 -5.52 7.01
C ILE A 12 3.34 -5.28 8.33
N ASN A 13 3.49 -6.34 9.13
CA ASN A 13 4.02 -6.25 10.48
C ASN A 13 5.40 -5.59 10.57
N ASP A 14 6.32 -5.90 9.67
CA ASP A 14 7.67 -5.29 9.69
C ASP A 14 7.64 -3.76 9.51
N ILE A 15 6.58 -3.20 8.95
CA ILE A 15 6.46 -1.77 8.66
C ILE A 15 5.53 -1.04 9.64
N VAL A 16 4.36 -1.61 9.98
CA VAL A 16 3.32 -0.90 10.72
C VAL A 16 3.12 -1.36 12.15
N ASN A 17 3.66 -2.54 12.52
CA ASN A 17 3.56 -3.04 13.88
C ASN A 17 4.75 -2.56 14.72
N PRO A 18 4.56 -2.12 15.98
CA PRO A 18 5.67 -1.68 16.85
C PRO A 18 6.78 -2.74 17.08
N LYS A 19 6.46 -4.01 16.85
CA LYS A 19 7.43 -5.12 16.94
C LYS A 19 8.14 -5.42 15.61
N GLY A 20 7.79 -4.70 14.54
CA GLY A 20 8.36 -4.87 13.21
C GLY A 20 9.81 -4.42 13.14
N LYS A 21 10.60 -5.05 12.29
CA LYS A 21 12.06 -4.83 12.18
C LYS A 21 12.44 -3.49 11.56
N ILE A 22 11.53 -2.88 10.81
CA ILE A 22 11.71 -1.59 10.14
C ILE A 22 10.52 -0.65 10.38
N ALA A 23 9.85 -0.79 11.50
CA ALA A 23 8.63 -0.09 11.88
C ALA A 23 8.89 1.36 12.36
N HIS A 24 9.59 2.16 11.55
CA HIS A 24 9.98 3.52 11.89
C HIS A 24 8.82 4.50 12.11
N TYR A 25 7.60 4.14 11.74
CA TYR A 25 6.41 4.98 11.86
C TYR A 25 5.24 4.29 12.55
N ALA A 26 5.48 3.20 13.28
CA ALA A 26 4.42 2.43 13.93
C ALA A 26 3.58 3.27 14.92
N ASP A 27 4.21 4.18 15.67
CA ASP A 27 3.50 5.11 16.57
C ASP A 27 2.55 6.00 15.78
N ARG A 28 3.01 6.52 14.64
CA ARG A 28 2.20 7.38 13.76
C ARG A 28 1.02 6.62 13.15
N ILE A 29 1.20 5.34 12.81
CA ILE A 29 0.11 4.48 12.31
C ILE A 29 -1.02 4.42 13.34
N THR A 30 -0.66 4.31 14.62
CA THR A 30 -1.62 4.29 15.73
C THR A 30 -2.22 5.67 16.01
N ASP A 31 -1.39 6.69 16.15
CA ASP A 31 -1.82 8.05 16.52
C ASP A 31 -2.78 8.66 15.49
N TYR A 32 -2.56 8.38 14.20
CA TYR A 32 -3.41 8.85 13.10
C TYR A 32 -4.51 7.85 12.69
N GLN A 33 -4.65 6.74 13.40
CA GLN A 33 -5.68 5.71 13.14
C GLN A 33 -5.64 5.20 11.68
N VAL A 34 -4.45 5.02 11.12
CA VAL A 34 -4.25 4.74 9.70
C VAL A 34 -4.90 3.42 9.29
N ILE A 35 -4.72 2.35 10.08
CA ILE A 35 -5.30 1.03 9.80
C ILE A 35 -6.82 1.06 10.03
N GLU A 36 -7.29 1.74 11.06
CA GLU A 36 -8.72 1.93 11.31
C GLU A 36 -9.40 2.66 10.15
N ASN A 37 -8.75 3.68 9.59
CA ASN A 37 -9.24 4.36 8.40
C ASN A 37 -9.18 3.45 7.17
N ALA A 38 -8.12 2.67 7.00
CA ALA A 38 -8.07 1.66 5.95
C ALA A 38 -9.24 0.68 6.04
N ASN A 39 -9.56 0.19 7.24
CA ASN A 39 -10.69 -0.72 7.46
C ASN A 39 -12.06 -0.09 7.14
N LYS A 40 -12.24 1.22 7.35
CA LYS A 40 -13.46 1.92 6.89
C LYS A 40 -13.58 1.87 5.37
N VAL A 41 -12.46 2.07 4.65
CA VAL A 41 -12.44 1.96 3.18
C VAL A 41 -12.76 0.54 2.72
N LEU A 42 -12.16 -0.46 3.36
CA LEU A 42 -12.38 -1.88 3.02
C LEU A 42 -13.84 -2.28 3.27
N ALA A 43 -14.42 -1.90 4.40
CA ALA A 43 -15.83 -2.17 4.70
C ALA A 43 -16.77 -1.52 3.69
N TRP A 44 -16.52 -0.25 3.35
CA TRP A 44 -17.27 0.46 2.33
C TRP A 44 -17.15 -0.20 0.94
N ALA A 45 -15.95 -0.64 0.58
CA ALA A 45 -15.70 -1.32 -0.69
C ALA A 45 -16.46 -2.64 -0.79
N ARG A 46 -16.48 -3.44 0.29
CA ARG A 46 -17.24 -4.69 0.37
C ARG A 46 -18.74 -4.47 0.24
N ASP A 47 -19.29 -3.45 0.92
CA ASP A 47 -20.70 -3.06 0.77
C ASP A 47 -21.04 -2.75 -0.70
N LYS A 48 -20.13 -2.17 -1.45
CA LYS A 48 -20.28 -1.86 -2.88
C LYS A 48 -19.83 -2.99 -3.81
N GLN A 49 -19.42 -4.13 -3.28
CA GLN A 49 -18.91 -5.29 -4.04
C GLN A 49 -17.74 -4.92 -4.98
N MET A 50 -16.86 -4.03 -4.53
CA MET A 50 -15.66 -3.69 -5.26
C MET A 50 -14.56 -4.71 -4.99
N PRO A 51 -13.76 -5.11 -6.00
CA PRO A 51 -12.60 -5.94 -5.78
C PRO A 51 -11.56 -5.21 -4.92
N ILE A 52 -10.91 -5.97 -4.04
CA ILE A 52 -9.86 -5.51 -3.15
C ILE A 52 -8.59 -6.28 -3.45
N ALA A 53 -7.47 -5.58 -3.54
CA ALA A 53 -6.14 -6.17 -3.63
C ALA A 53 -5.22 -5.60 -2.56
N HIS A 54 -4.57 -6.47 -1.83
CA HIS A 54 -3.56 -6.13 -0.83
C HIS A 54 -2.17 -6.41 -1.38
N VAL A 55 -1.35 -5.38 -1.43
CA VAL A 55 0.04 -5.47 -1.89
C VAL A 55 0.96 -5.50 -0.68
N LYS A 56 1.92 -6.40 -0.68
CA LYS A 56 2.99 -6.45 0.31
C LYS A 56 4.36 -6.50 -0.36
N VAL A 57 5.30 -5.72 0.16
CA VAL A 57 6.70 -5.84 -0.22
C VAL A 57 7.33 -7.00 0.53
N GLY A 58 8.06 -7.87 -0.18
CA GLY A 58 8.71 -9.01 0.45
C GLY A 58 9.78 -9.63 -0.45
N PHE A 59 10.66 -10.40 0.16
CA PHE A 59 11.76 -11.09 -0.51
C PHE A 59 11.78 -12.55 -0.07
N SER A 60 12.30 -13.43 -0.94
CA SER A 60 12.50 -14.83 -0.61
C SER A 60 13.47 -14.98 0.59
N PRO A 61 13.46 -16.13 1.29
CA PRO A 61 14.32 -16.32 2.46
C PRO A 61 15.82 -16.13 2.22
N ASN A 62 16.27 -16.29 0.99
CA ASN A 62 17.67 -16.08 0.59
C ASN A 62 17.95 -14.67 0.04
N TYR A 63 16.93 -13.80 -0.06
CA TYR A 63 17.02 -12.41 -0.54
C TYR A 63 17.69 -12.25 -1.92
N MET A 64 17.63 -13.26 -2.79
CA MET A 64 18.28 -13.20 -4.11
C MET A 64 17.76 -12.06 -4.99
N GLU A 65 16.46 -11.76 -4.93
CA GLU A 65 15.79 -10.70 -5.68
C GLU A 65 15.85 -9.32 -4.99
N CYS A 66 16.37 -9.27 -3.77
CA CYS A 66 16.55 -8.02 -3.04
C CYS A 66 17.68 -7.18 -3.64
N PRO A 67 17.44 -5.93 -4.04
CA PRO A 67 18.43 -5.11 -4.75
C PRO A 67 19.53 -4.61 -3.79
N LYS A 68 20.67 -5.25 -3.81
CA LYS A 68 21.82 -4.97 -2.93
C LYS A 68 22.42 -3.57 -3.11
N SER A 69 22.26 -2.98 -4.29
CA SER A 69 22.74 -1.63 -4.60
C SER A 69 21.75 -0.51 -4.20
N SER A 70 20.54 -0.88 -3.79
CA SER A 70 19.52 0.11 -3.41
C SER A 70 19.77 0.63 -2.00
N PRO A 71 19.93 1.96 -1.80
CA PRO A 71 20.01 2.53 -0.45
C PRO A 71 18.83 2.15 0.45
N MET A 72 17.63 1.96 -0.14
CA MET A 72 16.42 1.59 0.59
C MET A 72 16.43 0.12 1.04
N PHE A 73 16.89 -0.80 0.19
CA PHE A 73 16.76 -2.24 0.43
C PHE A 73 18.08 -2.94 0.82
N SER A 74 19.22 -2.26 0.69
CA SER A 74 20.55 -2.89 0.86
C SER A 74 20.75 -3.58 2.21
N LYS A 75 20.10 -3.10 3.26
CA LYS A 75 20.19 -3.64 4.62
C LYS A 75 19.06 -4.60 4.99
N THR A 76 18.10 -4.81 4.11
CA THR A 76 16.89 -5.62 4.41
C THR A 76 17.27 -7.05 4.82
N ALA A 77 18.21 -7.67 4.10
CA ALA A 77 18.71 -9.01 4.41
C ALA A 77 19.48 -9.06 5.73
N GLU A 78 20.27 -8.03 6.05
CA GLU A 78 21.02 -7.93 7.31
C GLU A 78 20.09 -7.89 8.51
N PHE A 79 18.97 -7.15 8.41
CA PHE A 79 17.95 -7.09 9.45
C PHE A 79 17.02 -8.32 9.45
N GLY A 80 17.09 -9.16 8.42
CA GLY A 80 16.13 -10.24 8.19
C GLY A 80 14.70 -9.72 8.06
N ALA A 81 14.54 -8.49 7.57
CA ALA A 81 13.25 -7.84 7.40
C ALA A 81 12.61 -8.19 6.05
N LEU A 82 11.28 -8.02 5.94
CA LEU A 82 10.52 -8.24 4.71
C LEU A 82 10.72 -9.65 4.12
N GLN A 83 10.98 -10.65 4.94
CA GLN A 83 11.13 -12.03 4.49
C GLN A 83 9.74 -12.64 4.28
N LEU A 84 9.45 -13.09 3.08
CA LEU A 84 8.23 -13.85 2.77
C LEU A 84 8.12 -15.08 3.68
N ASP A 85 6.89 -15.50 3.96
CA ASP A 85 6.59 -16.62 4.85
C ASP A 85 7.05 -16.41 6.32
N SER A 86 7.32 -15.16 6.71
CA SER A 86 7.58 -14.80 8.10
C SER A 86 6.51 -13.83 8.63
N TRP A 87 6.33 -13.80 9.95
CA TRP A 87 5.42 -12.87 10.61
C TRP A 87 5.63 -11.41 10.18
N GLY A 88 6.87 -11.00 9.95
CA GLY A 88 7.17 -9.62 9.51
C GLY A 88 6.53 -9.25 8.17
N CYS A 89 6.35 -10.21 7.28
CA CYS A 89 5.77 -10.03 5.97
C CYS A 89 4.28 -10.42 5.90
N ASP A 90 3.69 -10.82 7.04
CA ASP A 90 2.23 -10.96 7.15
C ASP A 90 1.58 -9.60 7.29
N PHE A 91 0.34 -9.46 6.83
CA PHE A 91 -0.45 -8.26 7.10
C PHE A 91 -0.67 -8.11 8.59
N ASP A 92 -0.65 -6.87 9.08
CA ASP A 92 -0.91 -6.57 10.49
C ASP A 92 -2.32 -7.07 10.87
N GLU A 93 -2.44 -7.70 12.02
CA GLU A 93 -3.68 -8.33 12.49
C GLU A 93 -4.86 -7.35 12.64
N ARG A 94 -4.57 -6.06 12.74
CA ARG A 94 -5.59 -5.01 12.79
C ARG A 94 -6.23 -4.73 11.43
N LEU A 95 -5.59 -5.13 10.31
CA LEU A 95 -6.14 -4.93 8.97
C LEU A 95 -7.13 -6.03 8.61
N ASN A 96 -8.32 -5.65 8.18
CA ASN A 96 -9.37 -6.60 7.78
C ASN A 96 -9.11 -7.18 6.38
N VAL A 97 -8.25 -8.18 6.30
CA VAL A 97 -7.99 -8.97 5.09
C VAL A 97 -8.93 -10.17 5.07
N GLU A 98 -9.62 -10.41 3.97
CA GLU A 98 -10.51 -11.56 3.79
C GLU A 98 -9.94 -12.55 2.78
N ASN A 99 -10.42 -13.82 2.83
CA ASN A 99 -9.89 -14.90 1.99
C ASN A 99 -10.09 -14.67 0.49
N ASP A 100 -11.10 -13.89 0.12
CA ASP A 100 -11.44 -13.58 -1.27
C ASP A 100 -10.70 -12.35 -1.80
N ASP A 101 -9.93 -11.65 -0.95
CA ASP A 101 -9.11 -10.51 -1.37
C ASP A 101 -7.88 -10.99 -2.16
N PHE A 102 -7.50 -10.24 -3.19
CA PHE A 102 -6.29 -10.55 -3.94
C PHE A 102 -5.04 -10.17 -3.16
N ILE A 103 -4.05 -11.04 -3.15
CA ILE A 103 -2.74 -10.78 -2.53
C ILE A 103 -1.69 -10.66 -3.63
N ILE A 104 -0.96 -9.54 -3.62
CA ILE A 104 0.10 -9.24 -4.57
C ILE A 104 1.41 -9.04 -3.82
N VAL A 105 2.45 -9.75 -4.23
CA VAL A 105 3.80 -9.59 -3.71
C VAL A 105 4.60 -8.74 -4.68
N LYS A 106 5.28 -7.71 -4.16
CA LYS A 106 6.21 -6.89 -4.92
C LYS A 106 7.63 -6.95 -4.32
N HIS A 107 8.63 -6.74 -5.16
CA HIS A 107 10.04 -6.69 -4.75
C HIS A 107 10.66 -5.30 -4.99
N ARG A 108 9.82 -4.30 -5.29
CA ARG A 108 10.23 -2.92 -5.55
C ARG A 108 9.21 -1.95 -4.92
N VAL A 109 9.44 -0.66 -5.09
CA VAL A 109 8.64 0.38 -4.44
C VAL A 109 7.24 0.47 -5.04
N SER A 110 7.13 0.55 -6.38
CA SER A 110 5.83 0.57 -7.07
C SER A 110 5.14 -0.79 -7.00
N ALA A 111 3.82 -0.77 -6.83
CA ALA A 111 2.97 -1.95 -6.90
C ALA A 111 2.89 -2.55 -8.31
N PHE A 112 3.24 -1.79 -9.34
CA PHE A 112 3.15 -2.22 -10.75
C PHE A 112 4.42 -2.91 -11.24
N TYR A 113 5.58 -2.59 -10.63
CA TYR A 113 6.84 -3.08 -11.16
C TYR A 113 7.01 -4.59 -10.98
N ASN A 114 6.91 -5.32 -12.08
CA ASN A 114 7.11 -6.77 -12.13
C ASN A 114 6.21 -7.55 -11.14
N THR A 115 4.92 -7.20 -11.14
CA THR A 115 3.87 -7.86 -10.35
C THR A 115 2.70 -8.27 -11.24
N ASP A 116 1.78 -9.05 -10.68
CA ASP A 116 0.55 -9.46 -11.37
C ASP A 116 -0.55 -8.38 -11.36
N LEU A 117 -0.28 -7.20 -10.78
CA LEU A 117 -1.29 -6.15 -10.63
C LEU A 117 -1.90 -5.73 -11.97
N GLU A 118 -1.08 -5.45 -12.97
CA GLU A 118 -1.57 -5.02 -14.29
C GLU A 118 -2.47 -6.08 -14.94
N SER A 119 -2.11 -7.36 -14.80
CA SER A 119 -2.91 -8.49 -15.33
C SER A 119 -4.25 -8.57 -14.62
N LEU A 120 -4.29 -8.39 -13.30
CA LEU A 120 -5.52 -8.34 -12.51
C LEU A 120 -6.41 -7.17 -12.95
N LEU A 121 -5.85 -5.96 -13.04
CA LEU A 121 -6.59 -4.75 -13.41
C LEU A 121 -7.26 -4.91 -14.80
N ARG A 122 -6.54 -5.45 -15.78
CA ARG A 122 -7.06 -5.70 -17.12
C ARG A 122 -8.13 -6.79 -17.14
N ALA A 123 -7.91 -7.90 -16.44
CA ALA A 123 -8.87 -9.00 -16.36
C ALA A 123 -10.21 -8.54 -15.74
N GLN A 124 -10.15 -7.68 -14.74
CA GLN A 124 -11.31 -7.11 -14.05
C GLN A 124 -11.86 -5.84 -14.73
N LYS A 125 -11.27 -5.40 -15.84
CA LYS A 125 -11.63 -4.18 -16.57
C LYS A 125 -11.66 -2.95 -15.67
N ILE A 126 -10.68 -2.84 -14.79
CA ILE A 126 -10.53 -1.72 -13.86
C ILE A 126 -10.10 -0.48 -14.64
N GLU A 127 -10.74 0.63 -14.35
CA GLU A 127 -10.46 1.96 -14.90
C GLU A 127 -10.06 2.95 -13.79
N LYS A 128 -10.42 2.63 -12.53
CA LYS A 128 -10.17 3.47 -11.38
C LYS A 128 -9.55 2.67 -10.24
N ILE A 129 -8.54 3.25 -9.59
CA ILE A 129 -7.86 2.68 -8.43
C ILE A 129 -8.03 3.63 -7.24
N ILE A 130 -8.55 3.12 -6.14
CA ILE A 130 -8.54 3.80 -4.85
C ILE A 130 -7.37 3.24 -4.06
N LEU A 131 -6.38 4.10 -3.81
CA LEU A 131 -5.07 3.74 -3.28
C LEU A 131 -4.91 4.23 -1.85
N LEU A 132 -4.41 3.38 -0.98
CA LEU A 132 -4.10 3.69 0.41
C LEU A 132 -2.92 2.83 0.89
N GLY A 133 -2.17 3.29 1.89
CA GLY A 133 -1.03 2.50 2.38
C GLY A 133 0.13 3.27 2.95
N VAL A 134 1.22 2.58 3.14
CA VAL A 134 2.46 3.09 3.72
C VAL A 134 3.70 2.67 2.88
N ALA A 135 4.72 3.56 2.76
CA ALA A 135 4.64 4.95 3.21
C ALA A 135 4.12 5.85 2.09
N THR A 136 3.49 6.98 2.47
CA THR A 136 2.94 7.97 1.53
C THR A 136 3.97 8.39 0.50
N ASN A 137 5.18 8.74 0.96
CA ASN A 137 6.27 9.26 0.14
C ASN A 137 7.11 8.18 -0.58
N TYR A 138 6.72 6.90 -0.46
CA TYR A 138 7.37 5.78 -1.15
C TYR A 138 6.36 4.97 -1.95
N ALA A 139 5.78 3.93 -1.38
CA ALA A 139 4.92 3.00 -2.10
C ALA A 139 3.68 3.67 -2.68
N VAL A 140 3.03 4.58 -1.93
CA VAL A 140 1.84 5.30 -2.37
C VAL A 140 2.19 6.25 -3.52
N ASP A 141 3.17 7.13 -3.32
CA ASP A 141 3.62 8.11 -4.34
C ASP A 141 4.02 7.42 -5.65
N HIS A 142 4.91 6.41 -5.57
CA HIS A 142 5.36 5.67 -6.76
C HIS A 142 4.21 4.95 -7.47
N SER A 143 3.33 4.30 -6.72
CA SER A 143 2.23 3.56 -7.34
C SER A 143 1.15 4.48 -7.92
N ALA A 144 0.91 5.64 -7.30
CA ALA A 144 -0.02 6.63 -7.83
C ALA A 144 0.43 7.19 -9.19
N ARG A 145 1.73 7.52 -9.32
CA ARG A 145 2.31 8.00 -10.59
C ARG A 145 2.31 6.91 -11.65
N ASP A 146 2.70 5.70 -11.28
CA ASP A 146 2.76 4.56 -12.20
C ASP A 146 1.34 4.18 -12.69
N ALA A 147 0.32 4.27 -11.83
CA ALA A 147 -1.08 4.11 -12.20
C ALA A 147 -1.55 5.20 -13.16
N HIS A 148 -1.23 6.47 -12.85
CA HIS A 148 -1.54 7.62 -13.72
C HIS A 148 -0.93 7.44 -15.12
N ASP A 149 0.35 7.07 -15.20
CA ASP A 149 1.06 6.89 -16.48
C ASP A 149 0.56 5.68 -17.30
N ARG A 150 -0.30 4.84 -16.67
CA ARG A 150 -1.02 3.73 -17.32
C ARG A 150 -2.48 4.06 -17.63
N ASP A 151 -2.86 5.33 -17.55
CA ASP A 151 -4.21 5.85 -17.84
C ASP A 151 -5.29 5.43 -16.84
N TYR A 152 -4.94 4.96 -15.63
CA TYR A 152 -5.92 4.75 -14.58
C TYR A 152 -6.33 6.07 -13.92
N GLN A 153 -7.62 6.20 -13.59
CA GLN A 153 -8.06 7.22 -12.65
C GLN A 153 -7.60 6.82 -11.23
N VAL A 154 -6.90 7.70 -10.55
CA VAL A 154 -6.34 7.41 -9.22
C VAL A 154 -6.96 8.32 -8.18
N ILE A 155 -7.44 7.72 -7.09
CA ILE A 155 -7.87 8.40 -5.87
C ILE A 155 -6.96 7.89 -4.74
N VAL A 156 -6.40 8.78 -3.94
CA VAL A 156 -5.63 8.42 -2.73
C VAL A 156 -6.41 8.81 -1.49
N ILE A 157 -6.56 7.86 -0.56
CA ILE A 157 -7.20 8.10 0.74
C ILE A 157 -6.13 8.60 1.71
N SER A 158 -6.04 9.92 1.85
CA SER A 158 -4.93 10.58 2.54
C SER A 158 -4.81 10.21 4.02
N ASP A 159 -5.90 10.08 4.75
CA ASP A 159 -5.94 9.71 6.17
C ASP A 159 -5.83 8.20 6.43
N ALA A 160 -5.78 7.38 5.38
CA ALA A 160 -5.38 5.99 5.42
C ALA A 160 -3.94 5.79 4.88
N CYS A 161 -3.17 6.86 4.78
CA CYS A 161 -1.74 6.84 4.44
C CYS A 161 -0.93 7.53 5.54
N GLN A 162 0.35 7.16 5.66
CA GLN A 162 1.26 7.86 6.57
C GLN A 162 2.72 7.73 6.10
N ALA A 163 3.57 8.65 6.57
CA ALA A 163 5.01 8.67 6.34
C ALA A 163 5.77 8.84 7.65
N GLN A 164 7.10 8.91 7.61
CA GLN A 164 7.93 9.03 8.80
C GLN A 164 7.73 10.32 9.60
N ASN A 165 7.19 11.38 8.99
CA ASN A 165 6.83 12.64 9.64
C ASN A 165 5.78 13.39 8.83
N ASP A 166 5.22 14.47 9.39
CA ASP A 166 4.15 15.26 8.76
C ASP A 166 4.61 15.95 7.49
N ASP A 167 5.83 16.46 7.46
CA ASP A 167 6.38 17.14 6.29
C ASP A 167 6.52 16.17 5.10
N ALA A 168 7.04 14.97 5.34
CA ALA A 168 7.17 13.95 4.29
C ALA A 168 5.80 13.51 3.76
N HIS A 169 4.82 13.35 4.65
CA HIS A 169 3.44 13.02 4.28
C HIS A 169 2.81 14.14 3.45
N ALA A 170 2.81 15.37 3.97
CA ALA A 170 2.19 16.52 3.33
C ALA A 170 2.84 16.88 1.99
N ASN A 171 4.18 16.86 1.91
CA ASN A 171 4.92 17.14 0.68
C ASN A 171 4.62 16.10 -0.40
N SER A 172 4.56 14.81 -0.05
CA SER A 172 4.18 13.75 -0.98
C SER A 172 2.76 13.94 -1.49
N LEU A 173 1.78 14.14 -0.60
CA LEU A 173 0.39 14.40 -1.00
C LEU A 173 0.28 15.62 -1.91
N SER A 174 0.94 16.73 -1.56
CA SER A 174 0.95 17.94 -2.40
C SER A 174 1.52 17.66 -3.81
N SER A 175 2.54 16.82 -3.90
CA SER A 175 3.16 16.44 -5.17
C SER A 175 2.25 15.54 -6.02
N ILE A 176 1.73 14.47 -5.44
CA ILE A 176 0.88 13.51 -6.17
C ILE A 176 -0.51 14.05 -6.47
N GLY A 177 -0.99 15.04 -5.75
CA GLY A 177 -2.28 15.69 -6.02
C GLY A 177 -2.39 16.35 -7.40
N ARG A 178 -1.30 16.37 -8.18
CA ARG A 178 -1.30 16.75 -9.59
C ARG A 178 -1.64 15.59 -10.53
N PHE A 179 -1.55 14.36 -10.04
CA PHE A 179 -1.72 13.12 -10.81
C PHE A 179 -2.95 12.33 -10.36
N CYS A 180 -3.45 12.62 -9.17
CA CYS A 180 -4.57 11.89 -8.58
C CYS A 180 -5.46 12.80 -7.74
N GLU A 181 -6.68 12.35 -7.50
CA GLU A 181 -7.59 12.97 -6.53
C GLU A 181 -7.17 12.57 -5.12
N LEU A 182 -7.16 13.53 -4.20
CA LEU A 182 -6.90 13.31 -2.78
C LEU A 182 -8.19 13.49 -2.00
N ILE A 183 -8.60 12.44 -1.30
CA ILE A 183 -9.75 12.50 -0.39
C ILE A 183 -9.37 11.87 0.95
N ASN A 184 -10.20 12.03 1.96
CA ASN A 184 -10.10 11.28 3.21
C ASN A 184 -11.35 10.42 3.44
N THR A 185 -11.31 9.55 4.43
CA THR A 185 -12.37 8.59 4.70
C THR A 185 -13.75 9.23 4.92
N THR A 186 -13.79 10.46 5.41
CA THR A 186 -15.06 11.21 5.59
C THR A 186 -15.72 11.62 4.26
N ASN A 187 -14.97 11.62 3.18
CA ASN A 187 -15.44 11.94 1.81
C ASN A 187 -15.72 10.69 0.97
N LEU A 188 -15.57 9.50 1.53
CA LEU A 188 -15.98 8.22 0.91
C LEU A 188 -17.51 8.08 0.83
N VAL A 189 -18.20 9.13 0.77
CA VAL A 189 -19.63 9.14 0.60
C VAL A 189 -19.91 8.95 -0.89
N LEU A 190 -20.32 7.73 -1.40
CA LEU A 190 -21.56 7.73 -1.03
C LEU A 190 -22.48 7.67 -2.19
#